data_2311052f904e00d9e08801271dd0b2fe
#
_entry.id   2311052f904e00d9e08801271dd0b2fe
#
_cell.length_a   1.000
_cell.length_b   1.000
_cell.length_c   1.000
_cell.angle_alpha   90.00
_cell.angle_beta   90.00
_cell.angle_gamma   90.00
#
_symmetry.space_group_name_H-M   'P 1'
#
loop_
_entity.id
_entity.type
_entity.pdbx_description
1 polymer ?
#
loop_
_entity_poly.entity_id
_entity_poly.type
_entity_poly.pdbx_seq_one_letter_code
_entity_poly.pdbx_strand_id
1 'polypeptide(L)'
;MKTFIDFFCGGGGFSLGFYQQGFKPIRGIDSWEPAIKTHNLNFGLNDTKKNVLDFENIEEIEKLEDSDIIIGSPPCVSFSLSNKAGNADKSLGIRLIETFLKVVAVKKHKKNSILKAWYMENVPNSKNFIKEFYTFKDLNLENFAIENNLNINDIALYCKGNVLNSNDYGSPQKRERFICGEYIERLDNNIKKGFKCLH
;
A
#
# COMPACT_ATOMS: atom_id res chain seq x y z
N MET A 1 11.72 3.24 17.60
CA MET A 1 11.69 3.72 16.18
C MET A 1 10.46 3.09 15.53
N LYS A 2 9.67 3.87 14.80
CA LYS A 2 8.48 3.33 14.09
C LYS A 2 8.92 2.50 12.91
N THR A 3 8.22 1.39 12.66
CA THR A 3 8.55 0.41 11.63
C THR A 3 7.56 0.43 10.48
N PHE A 4 7.98 -0.04 9.31
CA PHE A 4 7.06 -0.23 8.18
C PHE A 4 7.40 -1.48 7.36
N ILE A 5 6.37 -1.97 6.64
CA ILE A 5 6.45 -3.03 5.64
C ILE A 5 6.04 -2.42 4.29
N ASP A 6 6.79 -2.75 3.22
CA ASP A 6 6.53 -2.26 1.86
C ASP A 6 6.13 -3.43 0.93
N PHE A 7 4.89 -3.40 0.46
CA PHE A 7 4.35 -4.34 -0.53
C PHE A 7 4.55 -3.81 -1.94
N PHE A 8 4.93 -4.69 -2.87
CA PHE A 8 5.34 -4.33 -4.22
C PHE A 8 6.51 -3.35 -4.19
N CYS A 9 7.48 -3.63 -3.32
CA CYS A 9 8.51 -2.69 -2.91
C CYS A 9 9.47 -2.26 -4.03
N GLY A 10 9.55 -3.04 -5.14
CA GLY A 10 10.49 -2.74 -6.21
C GLY A 10 11.92 -2.56 -5.69
N GLY A 11 12.62 -1.55 -6.17
CA GLY A 11 13.94 -1.16 -5.66
C GLY A 11 13.91 -0.28 -4.41
N GLY A 12 12.71 0.03 -3.87
CA GLY A 12 12.53 0.76 -2.62
C GLY A 12 12.25 2.26 -2.75
N GLY A 13 11.70 2.71 -3.89
CA GLY A 13 11.41 4.14 -4.08
C GLY A 13 10.40 4.69 -3.07
N PHE A 14 9.34 3.94 -2.77
CA PHE A 14 8.35 4.34 -1.77
C PHE A 14 8.92 4.19 -0.35
N SER A 15 9.64 3.10 -0.08
CA SER A 15 10.38 2.87 1.17
C SER A 15 11.35 4.00 1.49
N LEU A 16 12.06 4.56 0.49
CA LEU A 16 13.05 5.63 0.70
C LEU A 16 12.43 6.87 1.34
N GLY A 17 11.23 7.26 0.91
CA GLY A 17 10.53 8.41 1.49
C GLY A 17 10.27 8.23 3.00
N PHE A 18 9.82 7.06 3.42
CA PHE A 18 9.61 6.75 4.84
C PHE A 18 10.92 6.63 5.60
N TYR A 19 11.93 5.98 5.01
CA TYR A 19 13.25 5.82 5.61
C TYR A 19 13.93 7.17 5.89
N GLN A 20 13.85 8.11 4.97
CA GLN A 20 14.38 9.47 5.14
C GLN A 20 13.69 10.26 6.26
N GLN A 21 12.46 9.90 6.62
CA GLN A 21 11.72 10.47 7.75
C GLN A 21 11.96 9.71 9.08
N GLY A 22 12.93 8.81 9.13
CA GLY A 22 13.33 8.10 10.33
C GLY A 22 12.48 6.87 10.66
N PHE A 23 11.67 6.37 9.71
CA PHE A 23 10.99 5.09 9.85
C PHE A 23 11.93 3.95 9.46
N LYS A 24 11.83 2.81 10.14
CA LYS A 24 12.66 1.64 9.87
C LYS A 24 11.89 0.63 8.99
N PRO A 25 12.37 0.30 7.79
CA PRO A 25 11.83 -0.82 7.04
C PRO A 25 12.19 -2.13 7.76
N ILE A 26 11.24 -3.04 7.85
CA ILE A 26 11.46 -4.36 8.46
C ILE A 26 11.20 -5.49 7.46
N ARG A 27 10.48 -5.23 6.39
CA ARG A 27 10.17 -6.19 5.34
C ARG A 27 9.86 -5.50 4.02
N GLY A 28 10.45 -6.00 2.92
CA GLY A 28 10.05 -5.72 1.56
C GLY A 28 9.42 -6.95 0.91
N ILE A 29 8.32 -6.79 0.20
CA ILE A 29 7.59 -7.87 -0.46
C ILE A 29 7.47 -7.54 -1.95
N ASP A 30 8.04 -8.38 -2.79
CA ASP A 30 7.94 -8.32 -4.25
C ASP A 30 8.15 -9.71 -4.84
N SER A 31 7.50 -9.98 -5.96
CA SER A 31 7.64 -11.27 -6.68
C SER A 31 8.85 -11.30 -7.61
N TRP A 32 9.46 -10.14 -7.92
CA TRP A 32 10.58 -10.03 -8.84
C TRP A 32 11.91 -10.04 -8.08
N GLU A 33 12.67 -11.12 -8.24
CA GLU A 33 13.94 -11.36 -7.54
C GLU A 33 14.95 -10.18 -7.61
N PRO A 34 15.18 -9.52 -8.80
CA PRO A 34 16.08 -8.39 -8.85
C PRO A 34 15.61 -7.18 -8.02
N ALA A 35 14.28 -6.98 -7.91
CA ALA A 35 13.71 -5.92 -7.08
C ALA A 35 14.05 -6.16 -5.61
N ILE A 36 13.78 -7.37 -5.10
CA ILE A 36 14.08 -7.75 -3.71
C ILE A 36 15.58 -7.60 -3.40
N LYS A 37 16.47 -8.05 -4.30
CA LYS A 37 17.91 -7.88 -4.11
C LYS A 37 18.31 -6.40 -3.99
N THR A 38 17.75 -5.55 -4.84
CA THR A 38 18.00 -4.11 -4.80
C THR A 38 17.46 -3.48 -3.52
N HIS A 39 16.24 -3.85 -3.12
CA HIS A 39 15.62 -3.38 -1.89
C HIS A 39 16.44 -3.77 -0.66
N ASN A 40 16.87 -5.04 -0.60
CA ASN A 40 17.72 -5.54 0.48
C ASN A 40 19.03 -4.76 0.60
N LEU A 41 19.70 -4.50 -0.52
CA LEU A 41 20.95 -3.71 -0.54
C LEU A 41 20.72 -2.28 -0.04
N ASN A 42 19.61 -1.64 -0.43
CA ASN A 42 19.31 -0.26 -0.05
C ASN A 42 18.98 -0.11 1.43
N PHE A 43 18.39 -1.13 2.06
CA PHE A 43 17.86 -1.02 3.43
C PHE A 43 18.48 -1.98 4.44
N GLY A 44 19.47 -2.79 4.04
CA GLY A 44 20.14 -3.76 4.92
C GLY A 44 19.22 -4.91 5.35
N LEU A 45 18.35 -5.37 4.46
CA LEU A 45 17.41 -6.46 4.69
C LEU A 45 17.90 -7.76 4.01
N ASN A 46 17.27 -8.88 4.35
CA ASN A 46 17.54 -10.21 3.76
C ASN A 46 16.24 -10.91 3.32
N ASP A 47 15.34 -10.15 2.74
CA ASP A 47 14.06 -10.68 2.26
C ASP A 47 14.26 -11.58 1.03
N THR A 48 13.41 -12.57 0.90
CA THR A 48 13.28 -13.40 -0.30
C THR A 48 12.05 -12.98 -1.10
N LYS A 49 12.06 -13.23 -2.41
CA LYS A 49 10.90 -12.92 -3.24
C LYS A 49 9.64 -13.62 -2.70
N LYS A 50 8.53 -12.90 -2.70
CA LYS A 50 7.23 -13.42 -2.29
C LYS A 50 6.13 -12.82 -3.16
N ASN A 51 5.19 -13.66 -3.60
CA ASN A 51 4.03 -13.19 -4.33
C ASN A 51 3.01 -12.60 -3.34
N VAL A 52 2.51 -11.39 -3.61
CA VAL A 52 1.47 -10.78 -2.77
C VAL A 52 0.20 -11.65 -2.75
N LEU A 53 -0.12 -12.38 -3.81
CA LEU A 53 -1.26 -13.30 -3.83
C LEU A 53 -1.16 -14.46 -2.82
N ASP A 54 0.04 -14.78 -2.31
CA ASP A 54 0.18 -15.76 -1.24
C ASP A 54 -0.58 -15.34 0.02
N PHE A 55 -0.76 -14.03 0.23
CA PHE A 55 -1.51 -13.44 1.34
C PHE A 55 -3.04 -13.49 1.16
N GLU A 56 -3.56 -14.09 0.10
CA GLU A 56 -4.97 -14.51 0.06
C GLU A 56 -5.27 -15.56 1.14
N ASN A 57 -4.25 -16.37 1.48
CA ASN A 57 -4.29 -17.23 2.66
C ASN A 57 -4.03 -16.40 3.93
N ILE A 58 -4.99 -16.41 4.85
CA ILE A 58 -4.89 -15.66 6.10
C ILE A 58 -3.71 -16.11 6.98
N GLU A 59 -3.36 -17.39 6.96
CA GLU A 59 -2.21 -17.91 7.70
C GLU A 59 -0.88 -17.26 7.28
N GLU A 60 -0.75 -16.88 6.00
CA GLU A 60 0.43 -16.17 5.53
C GLU A 60 0.45 -14.70 6.03
N ILE A 61 -0.73 -14.09 6.22
CA ILE A 61 -0.85 -12.77 6.85
C ILE A 61 -0.47 -12.85 8.34
N GLU A 62 -0.89 -13.90 9.02
CA GLU A 62 -0.60 -14.10 10.45
C GLU A 62 0.89 -14.29 10.71
N LYS A 63 1.60 -15.00 9.82
CA LYS A 63 3.06 -15.18 9.88
C LYS A 63 3.86 -13.91 9.61
N LEU A 64 3.26 -12.93 8.93
CA LEU A 64 3.93 -11.66 8.65
C LEU A 64 4.12 -10.87 9.94
N GLU A 65 5.27 -10.25 10.10
CA GLU A 65 5.58 -9.39 11.24
C GLU A 65 4.58 -8.24 11.35
N ASP A 66 4.39 -7.73 12.56
CA ASP A 66 3.61 -6.51 12.78
C ASP A 66 4.48 -5.27 12.61
N SER A 67 3.89 -4.20 12.08
CA SER A 67 4.55 -2.93 11.88
C SER A 67 3.63 -1.76 12.24
N ASP A 68 4.23 -0.61 12.53
CA ASP A 68 3.46 0.62 12.75
C ASP A 68 2.78 1.12 11.47
N ILE A 69 3.38 0.86 10.30
CA ILE A 69 2.89 1.33 9.01
C ILE A 69 2.98 0.20 7.97
N ILE A 70 1.98 0.12 7.10
CA ILE A 70 2.03 -0.71 5.90
C ILE A 70 1.89 0.21 4.69
N ILE A 71 2.81 0.07 3.74
CA ILE A 71 2.75 0.78 2.47
C ILE A 71 2.72 -0.22 1.31
N GLY A 72 2.20 0.21 0.16
CA GLY A 72 2.21 -0.64 -1.02
C GLY A 72 1.95 0.12 -2.32
N SER A 73 2.58 -0.34 -3.40
CA SER A 73 2.40 0.21 -4.74
C SER A 73 2.05 -0.90 -5.75
N PRO A 74 0.79 -1.38 -5.74
CA PRO A 74 0.35 -2.46 -6.64
C PRO A 74 0.60 -2.12 -8.11
N PRO A 75 0.94 -3.13 -8.96
CA PRO A 75 1.25 -2.90 -10.36
C PRO A 75 0.14 -2.17 -11.11
N CYS A 76 0.50 -1.10 -11.80
CA CYS A 76 -0.42 -0.24 -12.55
C CYS A 76 -0.68 -0.70 -13.99
N VAL A 77 -0.05 -1.80 -14.45
CA VAL A 77 -0.10 -2.23 -15.86
C VAL A 77 -1.52 -2.40 -16.36
N SER A 78 -2.43 -2.88 -15.50
CA SER A 78 -3.84 -3.05 -15.81
C SER A 78 -4.64 -1.76 -15.92
N PHE A 79 -4.16 -0.66 -15.32
CA PHE A 79 -4.87 0.63 -15.21
C PHE A 79 -4.20 1.77 -15.98
N SER A 80 -3.00 1.54 -16.52
CA SER A 80 -2.22 2.57 -17.21
C SER A 80 -2.85 2.93 -18.56
N LEU A 81 -2.91 4.24 -18.86
CA LEU A 81 -3.27 4.75 -20.19
C LEU A 81 -2.30 4.32 -21.29
N SER A 82 -1.09 3.88 -20.92
CA SER A 82 -0.10 3.35 -21.86
C SER A 82 -0.47 1.98 -22.42
N ASN A 83 -1.45 1.29 -21.84
CA ASN A 83 -1.97 0.03 -22.34
C ASN A 83 -2.94 0.26 -23.51
N LYS A 84 -2.42 0.79 -24.61
CA LYS A 84 -3.20 1.12 -25.83
C LYS A 84 -3.86 -0.11 -26.48
N ALA A 85 -3.42 -1.32 -26.17
CA ALA A 85 -3.94 -2.55 -26.73
C ALA A 85 -5.18 -3.10 -25.99
N GLY A 86 -5.55 -2.56 -24.84
CA GLY A 86 -6.74 -2.98 -24.08
C GLY A 86 -6.69 -4.40 -23.48
N ASN A 87 -5.58 -5.11 -23.64
CA ASN A 87 -5.45 -6.55 -23.32
C ASN A 87 -4.92 -6.85 -21.91
N ALA A 88 -4.69 -5.83 -21.05
CA ALA A 88 -4.24 -6.10 -19.70
C ALA A 88 -5.38 -6.64 -18.85
N ASP A 89 -5.10 -7.71 -18.15
CA ASP A 89 -6.03 -8.34 -17.22
C ASP A 89 -6.31 -7.43 -16.02
N LYS A 90 -7.41 -6.66 -16.11
CA LYS A 90 -7.86 -5.77 -15.03
C LYS A 90 -8.25 -6.56 -13.78
N SER A 91 -8.68 -7.83 -13.93
CA SER A 91 -9.09 -8.66 -12.81
C SER A 91 -7.90 -8.98 -11.91
N LEU A 92 -6.74 -9.28 -12.48
CA LEU A 92 -5.51 -9.49 -11.72
C LEU A 92 -5.07 -8.22 -10.97
N GLY A 93 -5.16 -7.05 -11.60
CA GLY A 93 -4.82 -5.78 -10.96
C GLY A 93 -5.70 -5.48 -9.75
N ILE A 94 -7.01 -5.70 -9.88
CA ILE A 94 -7.97 -5.53 -8.77
C ILE A 94 -7.67 -6.55 -7.66
N ARG A 95 -7.45 -7.81 -8.01
CA ARG A 95 -7.13 -8.89 -7.07
C ARG A 95 -5.87 -8.59 -6.25
N LEU A 96 -4.82 -8.03 -6.86
CA LEU A 96 -3.60 -7.61 -6.17
C LEU A 96 -3.86 -6.46 -5.18
N ILE A 97 -4.68 -5.49 -5.57
CA ILE A 97 -5.11 -4.39 -4.69
C ILE A 97 -5.91 -4.95 -3.51
N GLU A 98 -6.91 -5.80 -3.77
CA GLU A 98 -7.77 -6.37 -2.73
C GLU A 98 -6.99 -7.28 -1.78
N THR A 99 -6.01 -8.04 -2.28
CA THR A 99 -5.11 -8.83 -1.43
C THR A 99 -4.26 -7.94 -0.52
N PHE A 100 -3.71 -6.84 -1.03
CA PHE A 100 -3.02 -5.85 -0.19
C PHE A 100 -3.94 -5.26 0.87
N LEU A 101 -5.16 -4.85 0.51
CA LEU A 101 -6.15 -4.31 1.45
C LEU A 101 -6.59 -5.36 2.48
N LYS A 102 -6.69 -6.64 2.08
CA LYS A 102 -6.92 -7.75 3.00
C LYS A 102 -5.85 -7.84 4.08
N VAL A 103 -4.57 -7.78 3.70
CA VAL A 103 -3.46 -7.75 4.68
C VAL A 103 -3.61 -6.58 5.64
N VAL A 104 -3.86 -5.38 5.11
CA VAL A 104 -4.05 -4.17 5.92
C VAL A 104 -5.21 -4.34 6.89
N ALA A 105 -6.36 -4.85 6.43
CA ALA A 105 -7.54 -5.05 7.27
C ALA A 105 -7.26 -6.05 8.42
N VAL A 106 -6.63 -7.18 8.13
CA VAL A 106 -6.25 -8.16 9.16
C VAL A 106 -5.29 -7.53 10.17
N LYS A 107 -4.22 -6.87 9.70
CA LYS A 107 -3.22 -6.24 10.58
C LYS A 107 -3.80 -5.08 11.40
N LYS A 108 -4.83 -4.39 10.89
CA LYS A 108 -5.52 -3.30 11.59
C LYS A 108 -6.48 -3.81 12.66
N HIS A 109 -7.21 -4.88 12.40
CA HIS A 109 -8.33 -5.32 13.24
C HIS A 109 -8.01 -6.56 14.09
N LYS A 110 -6.85 -7.19 13.91
CA LYS A 110 -6.42 -8.30 14.78
C LYS A 110 -6.28 -7.83 16.23
N LYS A 111 -6.43 -8.75 17.17
CA LYS A 111 -6.18 -8.51 18.58
C LYS A 111 -4.73 -8.01 18.80
N ASN A 112 -4.57 -6.97 19.62
CA ASN A 112 -3.28 -6.32 19.91
C ASN A 112 -2.58 -5.74 18.66
N SER A 113 -3.34 -5.26 17.69
CA SER A 113 -2.79 -4.55 16.53
C SER A 113 -1.91 -3.37 16.96
N ILE A 114 -0.75 -3.23 16.32
CA ILE A 114 0.14 -2.07 16.46
C ILE A 114 0.11 -1.15 15.23
N LEU A 115 -0.67 -1.53 14.21
CA LEU A 115 -0.77 -0.76 12.96
C LEU A 115 -1.44 0.60 13.22
N LYS A 116 -0.74 1.68 12.86
CA LYS A 116 -1.18 3.07 13.07
C LYS A 116 -1.67 3.72 11.79
N ALA A 117 -1.07 3.34 10.66
CA ALA A 117 -1.42 3.89 9.35
C ALA A 117 -1.06 2.94 8.23
N TRP A 118 -1.71 3.13 7.09
CA TRP A 118 -1.38 2.46 5.85
C TRP A 118 -1.53 3.41 4.66
N TYR A 119 -0.77 3.18 3.60
CA TYR A 119 -0.84 3.97 2.38
C TYR A 119 -0.66 3.10 1.15
N MET A 120 -1.42 3.41 0.10
CA MET A 120 -1.30 2.76 -1.21
C MET A 120 -1.10 3.81 -2.29
N GLU A 121 -0.11 3.59 -3.13
CA GLU A 121 0.18 4.42 -4.31
C GLU A 121 -0.24 3.69 -5.58
N ASN A 122 -0.81 4.43 -6.55
CA ASN A 122 -1.06 3.91 -7.88
C ASN A 122 -1.18 5.05 -8.91
N VAL A 123 -1.38 4.71 -10.18
CA VAL A 123 -1.67 5.70 -11.24
C VAL A 123 -3.04 6.36 -11.01
N PRO A 124 -3.26 7.61 -11.47
CA PRO A 124 -4.50 8.34 -11.24
C PRO A 124 -5.76 7.59 -11.66
N ASN A 125 -5.69 6.86 -12.77
CA ASN A 125 -6.84 6.12 -13.31
C ASN A 125 -7.30 4.95 -12.41
N SER A 126 -6.45 4.44 -11.54
CA SER A 126 -6.80 3.36 -10.60
C SER A 126 -7.92 3.77 -9.63
N LYS A 127 -8.05 5.07 -9.35
CA LYS A 127 -9.13 5.61 -8.51
C LYS A 127 -10.53 5.15 -8.96
N ASN A 128 -10.72 4.92 -10.26
CA ASN A 128 -12.01 4.50 -10.81
C ASN A 128 -12.34 3.01 -10.54
N PHE A 129 -11.38 2.24 -10.05
CA PHE A 129 -11.48 0.80 -9.79
C PHE A 129 -11.36 0.45 -8.31
N ILE A 130 -11.02 1.42 -7.47
CA ILE A 130 -10.88 1.27 -6.02
C ILE A 130 -12.15 1.83 -5.37
N LYS A 131 -12.81 1.01 -4.53
CA LYS A 131 -13.99 1.45 -3.77
C LYS A 131 -13.56 2.48 -2.72
N GLU A 132 -14.48 3.38 -2.34
CA GLU A 132 -14.23 4.34 -1.24
C GLU A 132 -14.08 3.66 0.12
N PHE A 133 -14.69 2.49 0.28
CA PHE A 133 -14.54 1.64 1.45
C PHE A 133 -14.69 0.17 1.08
N TYR A 134 -14.15 -0.69 1.90
CA TYR A 134 -14.27 -2.14 1.83
C TYR A 134 -14.77 -2.68 3.15
N THR A 135 -15.77 -3.57 3.10
CA THR A 135 -16.23 -4.35 4.27
C THR A 135 -15.35 -5.58 4.46
N PHE A 136 -15.47 -6.27 5.60
CA PHE A 136 -14.79 -7.55 5.79
C PHE A 136 -15.24 -8.58 4.74
N LYS A 137 -16.51 -8.57 4.36
CA LYS A 137 -17.05 -9.42 3.29
C LYS A 137 -16.44 -9.10 1.93
N ASP A 138 -16.27 -7.83 1.58
CA ASP A 138 -15.62 -7.44 0.31
C ASP A 138 -14.18 -7.97 0.20
N LEU A 139 -13.52 -8.17 1.32
CA LEU A 139 -12.12 -8.65 1.39
C LEU A 139 -12.01 -10.17 1.65
N ASN A 140 -13.12 -10.91 1.60
CA ASN A 140 -13.17 -12.33 1.94
C ASN A 140 -12.57 -12.61 3.34
N LEU A 141 -13.02 -11.84 4.34
CA LEU A 141 -12.56 -11.89 5.74
C LEU A 141 -13.70 -12.23 6.71
N GLU A 142 -14.74 -12.95 6.26
CA GLU A 142 -15.91 -13.26 7.08
C GLU A 142 -15.52 -14.07 8.33
N ASN A 143 -14.71 -15.12 8.17
CA ASN A 143 -14.26 -15.94 9.30
C ASN A 143 -13.40 -15.13 10.28
N PHE A 144 -12.46 -14.33 9.75
CA PHE A 144 -11.65 -13.45 10.57
C PHE A 144 -12.49 -12.45 11.38
N ALA A 145 -13.52 -11.85 10.76
CA ALA A 145 -14.41 -10.93 11.44
C ALA A 145 -15.15 -11.62 12.60
N ILE A 146 -15.72 -12.80 12.35
CA ILE A 146 -16.44 -13.59 13.37
C ILE A 146 -15.51 -13.94 14.54
N GLU A 147 -14.29 -14.44 14.27
CA GLU A 147 -13.30 -14.82 15.28
C GLU A 147 -12.82 -13.64 16.15
N ASN A 148 -12.86 -12.43 15.57
CA ASN A 148 -12.51 -11.20 16.28
C ASN A 148 -13.70 -10.42 16.83
N ASN A 149 -14.91 -11.00 16.86
CA ASN A 149 -16.16 -10.40 17.31
C ASN A 149 -16.53 -9.11 16.53
N LEU A 150 -16.28 -9.08 15.22
CA LEU A 150 -16.62 -8.00 14.31
C LEU A 150 -17.80 -8.42 13.41
N ASN A 151 -18.59 -7.44 12.93
CA ASN A 151 -19.63 -7.73 11.96
C ASN A 151 -19.03 -7.77 10.54
N ILE A 152 -19.39 -8.79 9.78
CA ILE A 152 -18.88 -9.01 8.41
C ILE A 152 -19.22 -7.86 7.44
N ASN A 153 -20.28 -7.13 7.72
CA ASN A 153 -20.73 -5.98 6.92
C ASN A 153 -20.16 -4.64 7.40
N ASP A 154 -19.43 -4.63 8.52
CA ASP A 154 -18.76 -3.42 8.98
C ASP A 154 -17.64 -3.02 8.03
N ILE A 155 -17.37 -1.72 7.97
CA ILE A 155 -16.30 -1.18 7.15
C ILE A 155 -14.95 -1.56 7.78
N ALA A 156 -14.19 -2.40 7.06
CA ALA A 156 -12.85 -2.78 7.44
C ALA A 156 -11.85 -1.64 7.14
N LEU A 157 -11.97 -1.04 5.95
CA LEU A 157 -11.06 0.03 5.51
C LEU A 157 -11.80 1.12 4.74
N TYR A 158 -11.39 2.37 4.95
CA TYR A 158 -11.69 3.49 4.08
C TYR A 158 -10.51 3.73 3.14
N CYS A 159 -10.77 3.73 1.83
CA CYS A 159 -9.76 3.96 0.78
C CYS A 159 -9.88 5.37 0.19
N LYS A 160 -10.19 6.36 1.02
CA LYS A 160 -10.21 7.76 0.58
C LYS A 160 -8.81 8.19 0.19
N GLY A 161 -8.69 8.90 -0.93
CA GLY A 161 -7.41 9.34 -1.43
C GLY A 161 -7.53 10.46 -2.44
N ASN A 162 -6.38 11.06 -2.74
CA ASN A 162 -6.25 12.18 -3.66
C ASN A 162 -5.24 11.86 -4.77
N VAL A 163 -5.43 12.47 -5.93
CA VAL A 163 -4.38 12.53 -6.95
C VAL A 163 -3.44 13.68 -6.59
N LEU A 164 -2.20 13.32 -6.28
CA LEU A 164 -1.15 14.25 -5.89
C LEU A 164 -0.13 14.36 -7.02
N ASN A 165 0.40 15.56 -7.24
CA ASN A 165 1.47 15.80 -8.19
C ASN A 165 2.78 16.00 -7.43
N SER A 166 3.80 15.19 -7.73
CA SER A 166 5.10 15.26 -7.03
C SER A 166 5.77 16.65 -7.12
N ASN A 167 5.48 17.43 -8.17
CA ASN A 167 6.00 18.78 -8.30
C ASN A 167 5.51 19.70 -7.18
N ASP A 168 4.30 19.51 -6.65
CA ASP A 168 3.73 20.31 -5.57
C ASP A 168 4.45 20.04 -4.22
N TYR A 169 5.28 18.98 -4.16
CA TYR A 169 6.02 18.53 -2.99
C TYR A 169 7.55 18.63 -3.17
N GLY A 170 8.00 19.49 -4.10
CA GLY A 170 9.42 19.79 -4.29
C GLY A 170 10.18 18.87 -5.25
N SER A 171 9.50 17.91 -5.90
CA SER A 171 10.12 17.13 -6.98
C SER A 171 10.22 17.96 -8.27
N PRO A 172 11.34 17.89 -9.02
CA PRO A 172 11.45 18.58 -10.31
C PRO A 172 10.60 17.94 -11.42
N GLN A 173 10.04 16.76 -11.17
CA GLN A 173 9.21 16.01 -12.12
C GLN A 173 7.72 16.20 -11.84
N LYS A 174 6.96 16.54 -12.87
CA LYS A 174 5.49 16.44 -12.84
C LYS A 174 5.08 14.97 -12.95
N ARG A 175 4.65 14.38 -11.83
CA ARG A 175 4.23 12.99 -11.77
C ARG A 175 3.00 12.87 -10.88
N GLU A 176 1.86 12.65 -11.49
CA GLU A 176 0.61 12.45 -10.77
C GLU A 176 0.46 11.00 -10.32
N ARG A 177 0.05 10.84 -9.05
CA ARG A 177 -0.24 9.55 -8.44
C ARG A 177 -1.47 9.64 -7.56
N PHE A 178 -2.30 8.61 -7.62
CA PHE A 178 -3.36 8.42 -6.66
C PHE A 178 -2.74 7.82 -5.39
N ILE A 179 -2.90 8.51 -4.28
CA ILE A 179 -2.49 8.05 -2.96
C ILE A 179 -3.74 7.92 -2.11
N CYS A 180 -3.98 6.75 -1.54
CA CYS A 180 -5.05 6.53 -0.57
C CYS A 180 -4.52 5.86 0.71
N GLY A 181 -5.29 5.94 1.79
CA GLY A 181 -4.92 5.40 3.09
C GLY A 181 -5.37 6.26 4.26
N GLU A 182 -4.77 6.03 5.41
CA GLU A 182 -5.06 6.78 6.63
C GLU A 182 -4.47 8.21 6.56
N TYR A 183 -5.25 9.19 7.01
CA TYR A 183 -4.79 10.59 7.23
C TYR A 183 -4.32 11.37 5.99
N ILE A 184 -4.63 10.94 4.78
CA ILE A 184 -4.22 11.63 3.54
C ILE A 184 -4.67 13.10 3.53
N GLU A 185 -5.90 13.39 3.96
CA GLU A 185 -6.43 14.75 4.00
C GLU A 185 -5.65 15.69 4.95
N ARG A 186 -5.12 15.14 6.06
CA ARG A 186 -4.30 15.92 7.02
C ARG A 186 -2.91 16.20 6.49
N LEU A 187 -2.32 15.26 5.76
CA LEU A 187 -1.01 15.43 5.15
C LEU A 187 -1.03 16.52 4.09
N ASP A 188 -2.03 16.50 3.20
CA ASP A 188 -2.16 17.46 2.11
C ASP A 188 -2.29 18.90 2.62
N ASN A 189 -3.11 19.13 3.65
CA ASN A 189 -3.31 20.47 4.24
C ASN A 189 -2.08 21.04 4.94
N ASN A 190 -1.21 20.20 5.51
CA ASN A 190 -0.02 20.63 6.22
C ASN A 190 1.18 20.85 5.30
N ILE A 191 1.33 20.06 4.24
CA ILE A 191 2.47 20.13 3.32
C ILE A 191 2.31 21.30 2.35
N LYS A 192 1.13 21.54 1.79
CA LYS A 192 0.87 22.71 0.91
C LYS A 192 1.16 24.06 1.56
N LYS A 193 1.13 24.16 2.89
CA LYS A 193 1.49 25.36 3.64
C LYS A 193 3.00 25.55 3.86
N GLY A 194 3.82 24.51 3.71
CA GLY A 194 5.25 24.50 4.05
C GLY A 194 6.22 24.63 2.87
N PHE A 195 5.82 24.26 1.66
CA PHE A 195 6.70 24.30 0.49
C PHE A 195 6.35 25.49 -0.42
N LYS A 196 6.98 26.64 -0.16
CA LYS A 196 7.19 27.61 -1.23
C LYS A 196 8.32 27.07 -2.10
N CYS A 197 8.02 26.69 -3.33
CA CYS A 197 9.06 26.47 -4.34
C CYS A 197 9.97 27.69 -4.36
N LEU A 198 11.24 27.49 -4.03
CA LEU A 198 12.30 28.41 -4.41
C LEU A 198 12.46 28.25 -5.93
N HIS A 199 11.97 29.20 -6.68
CA HIS A 199 12.28 29.36 -8.11
C HIS A 199 13.68 29.89 -8.27
#